data_a141b1794ac7fb3bc5db2eb8df0d7cc7
#
_entry.id   a141b1794ac7fb3bc5db2eb8df0d7cc7
#
_cell.length_a   1.000
_cell.length_b   1.000
_cell.length_c   1.000
_cell.angle_alpha   90.00
_cell.angle_beta   90.00
_cell.angle_gamma   90.00
#
_symmetry.space_group_name_H-M   'P 1'
#
loop_
_entity.id
_entity.type
_entity.pdbx_description
1 polymer ?
#
loop_
_entity_poly.entity_id
_entity_poly.type
_entity_poly.pdbx_seq_one_letter_code
_entity_poly.pdbx_strand_id
1 'polypeptide(L)'
;SAGDFVVKLVDVFPGKDETSNKVDKETGNRHELVRWNVMRGRFRNSMSAPEPFEPNKPTLVKFDLYDVLHTIKRGHKLQIQIQSSMFPFIDVNPQKYVDNIFEAKPEDFVKAQHKLYHSEQYPSSIEFKVISH
;
A
#
# COMPACT_ATOMS: atom_id res chain seq x y z
N SER A 1 -8.28 -16.13 8.28
CA SER A 1 -8.66 -15.08 7.32
C SER A 1 -7.56 -14.83 6.30
N ALA A 2 -7.87 -14.09 5.26
CA ALA A 2 -6.93 -13.65 4.23
C ALA A 2 -7.03 -12.12 4.06
N GLY A 3 -6.18 -11.55 3.22
CA GLY A 3 -6.19 -10.14 2.88
C GLY A 3 -4.94 -9.76 2.14
N ASP A 4 -5.04 -8.73 1.32
CA ASP A 4 -3.91 -8.17 0.59
C ASP A 4 -3.65 -6.76 1.09
N PHE A 5 -2.38 -6.34 1.04
CA PHE A 5 -1.93 -5.03 1.47
C PHE A 5 -1.22 -4.36 0.30
N VAL A 6 -1.84 -3.35 -0.24
CA VAL A 6 -1.26 -2.49 -1.28
C VAL A 6 -0.78 -1.22 -0.62
N VAL A 7 0.49 -0.91 -0.78
CA VAL A 7 1.08 0.34 -0.28
C VAL A 7 1.52 1.17 -1.47
N LYS A 8 1.09 2.44 -1.46
CA LYS A 8 1.44 3.43 -2.48
C LYS A 8 2.21 4.58 -1.84
N LEU A 9 3.27 4.97 -2.50
CA LEU A 9 4.02 6.20 -2.23
C LEU A 9 3.55 7.26 -3.22
N VAL A 10 3.04 8.36 -2.72
CA VAL A 10 2.41 9.41 -3.52
C VAL A 10 3.06 10.75 -3.20
N ASP A 11 3.46 11.47 -4.25
CA ASP A 11 3.87 12.87 -4.18
C ASP A 11 2.63 13.76 -4.37
N VAL A 12 2.28 14.51 -3.35
CA VAL A 12 1.13 15.42 -3.37
C VAL A 12 1.61 16.83 -3.62
N PHE A 13 1.23 17.37 -4.76
CA PHE A 13 1.58 18.71 -5.19
C PHE A 13 0.86 19.79 -4.37
N PRO A 14 1.47 20.95 -4.12
CA PRO A 14 0.79 22.05 -3.46
C PRO A 14 -0.37 22.57 -4.29
N GLY A 15 -1.37 23.16 -3.63
CA GLY A 15 -2.57 23.70 -4.29
C GLY A 15 -2.30 24.89 -5.23
N LYS A 16 -1.21 25.62 -4.93
CA LYS A 16 -0.66 26.67 -5.80
C LYS A 16 0.84 26.45 -5.89
N ASP A 17 1.30 25.94 -7.01
CA ASP A 17 2.72 25.87 -7.29
C ASP A 17 3.16 27.11 -8.08
N GLU A 18 3.70 28.10 -7.37
CA GLU A 18 4.18 29.34 -7.96
C GLU A 18 5.52 29.16 -8.70
N THR A 19 6.17 28.02 -8.50
CA THR A 19 7.49 27.71 -9.08
C THR A 19 7.41 26.92 -10.38
N SER A 20 6.22 26.44 -10.73
CA SER A 20 6.01 25.59 -11.89
C SER A 20 5.66 26.40 -13.14
N ASN A 21 5.95 25.84 -14.31
CA ASN A 21 5.52 26.34 -15.61
C ASN A 21 3.99 26.45 -15.70
N LYS A 22 3.48 27.25 -16.65
CA LYS A 22 2.02 27.48 -16.81
C LYS A 22 1.16 26.20 -16.80
N VAL A 23 1.71 25.10 -17.31
CA VAL A 23 1.04 23.78 -17.36
C VAL A 23 0.84 23.20 -15.95
N ASP A 24 1.79 23.42 -15.05
CA ASP A 24 1.75 22.87 -13.70
C ASP A 24 0.84 23.67 -12.74
N LYS A 25 0.57 24.94 -13.06
CA LYS A 25 -0.39 25.76 -12.27
C LYS A 25 -1.81 25.22 -12.32
N GLU A 26 -2.17 24.52 -13.37
CA GLU A 26 -3.49 23.90 -13.53
C GLU A 26 -3.59 22.55 -12.80
N THR A 27 -2.46 21.98 -12.37
CA THR A 27 -2.39 20.65 -11.74
C THR A 27 -2.17 20.71 -10.22
N GLY A 28 -2.48 21.84 -9.59
CA GLY A 28 -2.45 21.99 -8.14
C GLY A 28 -3.26 20.89 -7.42
N ASN A 29 -2.76 20.42 -6.27
CA ASN A 29 -3.29 19.27 -5.53
C ASN A 29 -3.23 17.94 -6.30
N ARG A 30 -2.44 17.84 -7.36
CA ARG A 30 -2.21 16.58 -8.06
C ARG A 30 -1.55 15.56 -7.12
N HIS A 31 -2.03 14.33 -7.20
CA HIS A 31 -1.44 13.17 -6.52
C HIS A 31 -0.69 12.33 -7.55
N GLU A 32 0.64 12.36 -7.50
CA GLU A 32 1.50 11.59 -8.40
C GLU A 32 1.91 10.29 -7.73
N LEU A 33 1.54 9.16 -8.34
CA LEU A 33 1.96 7.85 -7.87
C LEU A 33 3.44 7.63 -8.19
N VAL A 34 4.28 7.63 -7.16
CA VAL A 34 5.73 7.46 -7.27
C VAL A 34 6.10 5.99 -7.34
N ARG A 35 5.58 5.21 -6.40
CA ARG A 35 5.84 3.77 -6.31
C ARG A 35 4.68 3.08 -5.60
N TRP A 36 4.48 1.81 -5.92
CA TRP A 36 3.59 0.94 -5.17
C TRP A 36 4.11 -0.49 -5.18
N ASN A 37 3.65 -1.25 -4.23
CA ASN A 37 3.83 -2.70 -4.20
C ASN A 37 2.68 -3.34 -3.45
N VAL A 38 2.55 -4.65 -3.58
CA VAL A 38 1.52 -5.45 -2.93
C VAL A 38 2.15 -6.62 -2.18
N MET A 39 1.65 -6.86 -0.97
CA MET A 39 1.88 -8.09 -0.24
C MET A 39 0.57 -8.84 -0.10
N ARG A 40 0.45 -9.98 -0.76
CA ARG A 40 -0.63 -10.90 -0.50
C ARG A 40 -0.40 -11.55 0.85
N GLY A 41 -1.23 -11.21 1.84
CA GLY A 41 -0.96 -11.49 3.24
C GLY A 41 -0.68 -12.95 3.59
N ARG A 42 -1.22 -13.89 2.81
CA ARG A 42 -0.90 -15.33 2.96
C ARG A 42 0.58 -15.67 2.74
N PHE A 43 1.30 -14.83 2.00
CA PHE A 43 2.73 -15.03 1.68
C PHE A 43 3.66 -14.13 2.50
N ARG A 44 3.16 -13.44 3.54
CA ARG A 44 3.93 -12.48 4.35
C ARG A 44 5.21 -13.03 4.95
N ASN A 45 5.24 -14.33 5.28
CA ASN A 45 6.39 -14.99 5.88
C ASN A 45 7.15 -15.89 4.89
N SER A 46 6.47 -16.41 3.86
CA SER A 46 7.09 -17.28 2.86
C SER A 46 6.29 -17.28 1.57
N MET A 47 6.98 -17.17 0.44
CA MET A 47 6.36 -17.26 -0.88
C MET A 47 5.96 -18.69 -1.26
N SER A 48 6.56 -19.71 -0.62
CA SER A 48 6.31 -21.13 -0.90
C SER A 48 5.43 -21.83 0.14
N ALA A 49 5.22 -21.21 1.30
CA ALA A 49 4.40 -21.75 2.39
C ALA A 49 3.34 -20.72 2.81
N PRO A 50 2.22 -20.66 2.09
CA PRO A 50 1.15 -19.71 2.42
C PRO A 50 0.45 -20.10 3.73
N GLU A 51 0.09 -19.09 4.53
CA GLU A 51 -0.60 -19.29 5.80
C GLU A 51 -1.71 -18.24 6.05
N PRO A 52 -2.82 -18.63 6.70
CA PRO A 52 -3.88 -17.69 7.04
C PRO A 52 -3.45 -16.71 8.13
N PHE A 53 -4.20 -15.60 8.26
CA PHE A 53 -4.16 -14.77 9.46
C PHE A 53 -5.03 -15.38 10.57
N GLU A 54 -4.58 -15.22 11.79
CA GLU A 54 -5.42 -15.44 12.97
C GLU A 54 -6.34 -14.23 13.15
N PRO A 55 -7.67 -14.42 13.18
CA PRO A 55 -8.61 -13.32 13.40
C PRO A 55 -8.35 -12.59 14.72
N ASN A 56 -8.45 -11.27 14.71
CA ASN A 56 -8.26 -10.39 15.88
C ASN A 56 -6.86 -10.44 16.53
N LYS A 57 -5.86 -11.00 15.87
CA LYS A 57 -4.48 -11.00 16.31
C LYS A 57 -3.65 -10.02 15.48
N PRO A 58 -3.03 -9.00 16.11
CA PRO A 58 -2.09 -8.13 15.40
C PRO A 58 -0.96 -8.95 14.79
N THR A 59 -0.70 -8.73 13.51
CA THR A 59 0.28 -9.50 12.75
C THR A 59 1.14 -8.55 11.95
N LEU A 60 2.46 -8.71 12.03
CA LEU A 60 3.39 -7.92 11.24
C LEU A 60 3.32 -8.34 9.76
N VAL A 61 3.16 -7.35 8.89
CA VAL A 61 3.29 -7.50 7.43
C VAL A 61 4.40 -6.56 6.98
N LYS A 62 5.51 -7.11 6.50
CA LYS A 62 6.68 -6.35 6.06
C LYS A 62 7.02 -6.74 4.62
N PHE A 63 7.25 -5.73 3.77
CA PHE A 63 7.69 -5.92 2.39
C PHE A 63 8.30 -4.63 1.83
N ASP A 64 9.04 -4.76 0.74
CA ASP A 64 9.75 -3.65 0.11
C ASP A 64 8.88 -3.00 -0.98
N LEU A 65 9.03 -1.69 -1.15
CA LEU A 65 8.41 -0.94 -2.24
C LEU A 65 9.28 -0.89 -3.51
N TYR A 66 10.44 -1.53 -3.50
CA TYR A 66 11.50 -1.43 -4.50
C TYR A 66 12.06 -0.01 -4.66
N ASP A 67 13.25 0.06 -5.18
CA ASP A 67 13.96 1.33 -5.35
C ASP A 67 13.25 2.21 -6.39
N VAL A 68 13.21 3.51 -6.11
CA VAL A 68 12.74 4.54 -7.02
C VAL A 68 13.59 5.79 -6.83
N LEU A 69 14.02 6.37 -7.93
CA LEU A 69 14.68 7.67 -7.93
C LEU A 69 13.63 8.77 -8.16
N HIS A 70 13.26 9.46 -7.08
CA HIS A 70 12.27 10.53 -7.11
C HIS A 70 12.66 11.64 -6.14
N THR A 71 12.43 12.88 -6.54
CA THR A 71 12.69 14.05 -5.70
C THR A 71 11.38 14.67 -5.24
N ILE A 72 11.11 14.62 -3.95
CA ILE A 72 10.01 15.37 -3.34
C ILE A 72 10.46 16.83 -3.22
N LYS A 73 9.84 17.72 -4.00
CA LYS A 73 10.18 19.14 -4.02
C LYS A 73 9.69 19.85 -2.75
N ARG A 74 10.30 21.01 -2.45
CA ARG A 74 9.82 21.87 -1.36
C ARG A 74 8.36 22.26 -1.57
N GLY A 75 7.55 22.17 -0.52
CA GLY A 75 6.11 22.45 -0.56
C GLY A 75 5.24 21.25 -0.95
N HIS A 76 5.80 20.18 -1.49
CA HIS A 76 5.11 18.92 -1.71
C HIS A 76 4.94 18.15 -0.40
N LYS A 77 3.99 17.21 -0.39
CA LYS A 77 3.78 16.29 0.74
C LYS A 77 3.96 14.86 0.28
N LEU A 78 4.71 14.09 1.06
CA LEU A 78 4.79 12.65 0.89
C LEU A 78 3.58 12.01 1.56
N GLN A 79 2.80 11.26 0.79
CA GLN A 79 1.65 10.54 1.28
C GLN A 79 1.85 9.03 1.12
N ILE A 80 1.56 8.28 2.18
CA ILE A 80 1.49 6.83 2.15
C ILE A 80 0.02 6.44 2.14
N GLN A 81 -0.39 5.69 1.13
CA GLN A 81 -1.72 5.12 1.04
C GLN A 81 -1.64 3.60 1.24
N ILE A 82 -2.46 3.08 2.14
CA ILE A 82 -2.57 1.64 2.40
C ILE A 82 -4.00 1.22 2.07
N GLN A 83 -4.15 0.22 1.24
CA GLN A 83 -5.44 -0.28 0.79
C GLN A 83 -5.43 -1.80 0.64
N SER A 84 -6.59 -2.42 0.59
CA SER A 84 -6.75 -3.88 0.52
C SER A 84 -6.97 -4.42 -0.89
N SER A 85 -7.04 -3.56 -1.89
CA SER A 85 -7.23 -3.95 -3.28
C SER A 85 -6.69 -2.91 -4.24
N MET A 86 -6.37 -3.32 -5.46
CA MET A 86 -5.97 -2.43 -6.56
C MET A 86 -6.44 -3.04 -7.90
N PHE A 87 -7.72 -3.39 -7.95
CA PHE A 87 -8.32 -3.91 -9.19
C PHE A 87 -8.28 -2.83 -10.29
N PRO A 88 -7.97 -3.17 -11.56
CA PRO A 88 -7.73 -4.53 -12.10
C PRO A 88 -6.26 -4.98 -12.07
N PHE A 89 -5.34 -4.24 -11.45
CA PHE A 89 -3.91 -4.59 -11.42
C PHE A 89 -3.62 -5.85 -10.58
N ILE A 90 -4.42 -6.08 -9.55
CA ILE A 90 -4.41 -7.31 -8.76
C ILE A 90 -5.83 -7.82 -8.59
N ASP A 91 -5.97 -9.15 -8.51
CA ASP A 91 -7.25 -9.78 -8.27
C ASP A 91 -7.81 -9.43 -6.90
N VAL A 92 -9.13 -9.36 -6.80
CA VAL A 92 -9.81 -9.12 -5.54
C VAL A 92 -9.63 -10.33 -4.61
N ASN A 93 -9.12 -10.08 -3.41
CA ASN A 93 -8.96 -11.13 -2.42
C ASN A 93 -10.33 -11.46 -1.78
N PRO A 94 -10.72 -12.73 -1.68
CA PRO A 94 -12.00 -13.11 -1.10
C PRO A 94 -12.11 -12.84 0.41
N GLN A 95 -11.03 -12.50 1.11
CA GLN A 95 -10.92 -12.28 2.56
C GLN A 95 -11.13 -13.53 3.42
N LYS A 96 -11.69 -14.59 2.86
CA LYS A 96 -11.66 -15.94 3.40
C LYS A 96 -10.41 -16.65 2.89
N TYR A 97 -9.76 -17.43 3.74
CA TYR A 97 -8.62 -18.23 3.28
C TYR A 97 -9.14 -19.37 2.40
N VAL A 98 -8.71 -19.40 1.16
CA VAL A 98 -8.98 -20.45 0.17
C VAL A 98 -7.66 -20.91 -0.44
N ASP A 99 -7.57 -22.15 -0.87
CA ASP A 99 -6.30 -22.69 -1.42
C ASP A 99 -5.89 -21.97 -2.70
N ASN A 100 -6.85 -21.74 -3.59
CA ASN A 100 -6.65 -21.03 -4.83
C ASN A 100 -7.70 -19.90 -4.99
N ILE A 101 -7.27 -18.66 -5.03
CA ILE A 101 -8.20 -17.52 -5.16
C ILE A 101 -8.89 -17.46 -6.52
N PHE A 102 -8.31 -18.04 -7.57
CA PHE A 102 -8.93 -18.10 -8.91
C PHE A 102 -10.07 -19.13 -8.99
N GLU A 103 -10.16 -20.00 -8.00
CA GLU A 103 -11.24 -20.99 -7.86
C GLU A 103 -12.23 -20.58 -6.76
N ALA A 104 -12.04 -19.39 -6.18
CA ALA A 104 -12.93 -18.87 -5.15
C ALA A 104 -14.33 -18.66 -5.71
N LYS A 105 -15.33 -19.12 -4.97
CA LYS A 105 -16.74 -18.99 -5.30
C LYS A 105 -17.32 -17.69 -4.73
N PRO A 106 -18.47 -17.19 -5.21
CA PRO A 106 -19.10 -15.98 -4.69
C PRO A 106 -19.26 -15.98 -3.16
N GLU A 107 -19.58 -17.12 -2.54
CA GLU A 107 -19.74 -17.28 -1.09
C GLU A 107 -18.42 -17.18 -0.30
N ASP A 108 -17.27 -17.25 -0.96
CA ASP A 108 -15.97 -17.09 -0.33
C ASP A 108 -15.57 -15.61 -0.17
N PHE A 109 -16.23 -14.72 -0.93
CA PHE A 109 -16.01 -13.28 -0.82
C PHE A 109 -16.78 -12.71 0.37
N VAL A 110 -16.08 -12.53 1.48
CA VAL A 110 -16.65 -12.07 2.74
C VAL A 110 -16.17 -10.65 3.07
N LYS A 111 -17.04 -9.90 3.75
CA LYS A 111 -16.67 -8.58 4.26
C LYS A 111 -15.65 -8.75 5.39
N ALA A 112 -14.53 -8.04 5.28
CA ALA A 112 -13.50 -7.98 6.32
C ALA A 112 -13.23 -6.54 6.76
N GLN A 113 -12.75 -6.37 7.98
CA GLN A 113 -12.27 -5.11 8.52
C GLN A 113 -10.78 -5.24 8.81
N HIS A 114 -9.96 -4.45 8.13
CA HIS A 114 -8.53 -4.36 8.40
C HIS A 114 -8.28 -3.19 9.35
N LYS A 115 -7.41 -3.41 10.34
CA LYS A 115 -6.99 -2.39 11.29
C LYS A 115 -5.49 -2.18 11.15
N LEU A 116 -5.08 -0.93 10.94
CA LEU A 116 -3.68 -0.52 10.97
C LEU A 116 -3.38 0.06 12.35
N TYR A 117 -2.32 -0.44 12.98
CA TYR A 117 -1.93 0.00 14.32
C TYR A 117 -0.80 1.04 14.26
N HIS A 118 -0.88 2.05 15.14
CA HIS A 118 0.12 3.12 15.30
C HIS A 118 0.47 3.31 16.79
N SER A 119 0.39 2.25 17.58
CA SER A 119 0.74 2.30 19.01
C SER A 119 2.21 1.95 19.23
N GLU A 120 2.75 2.25 20.41
CA GLU A 120 4.10 1.82 20.80
C GLU A 120 4.25 0.31 20.75
N GLN A 121 3.21 -0.43 21.12
CA GLN A 121 3.22 -1.89 21.11
C GLN A 121 3.18 -2.48 19.70
N TYR A 122 2.49 -1.81 18.78
CA TYR A 122 2.33 -2.25 17.37
C TYR A 122 2.59 -1.07 16.44
N PRO A 123 3.85 -0.66 16.25
CA PRO A 123 4.20 0.46 15.39
C PRO A 123 4.08 0.08 13.91
N SER A 124 3.59 1.04 13.11
CA SER A 124 3.71 0.99 11.66
C SER A 124 4.72 2.04 11.21
N SER A 125 5.66 1.65 10.39
CA SER A 125 6.74 2.52 9.90
C SER A 125 7.02 2.30 8.42
N ILE A 126 7.67 3.28 7.81
CA ILE A 126 8.27 3.18 6.49
C ILE A 126 9.69 3.71 6.56
N GLU A 127 10.61 3.01 5.94
CA GLU A 127 12.03 3.36 5.89
C GLU A 127 12.41 3.84 4.48
N PHE A 128 13.17 4.91 4.39
CA PHE A 128 13.67 5.46 3.14
C PHE A 128 15.19 5.57 3.17
N LYS A 129 15.81 5.30 2.02
CA LYS A 129 17.17 5.74 1.75
C LYS A 129 17.11 7.09 1.04
N VAL A 130 17.78 8.08 1.57
CA VAL A 130 17.81 9.45 1.01
C VAL A 130 19.23 9.76 0.55
N ILE A 131 19.35 10.30 -0.66
CA ILE A 131 20.62 10.84 -1.15
C ILE A 131 20.74 12.25 -0.58
N SER A 132 21.77 12.50 0.23
CA SER A 132 22.16 13.85 0.67
C SER A 132 23.07 14.48 -0.39
N HIS A 133 22.78 15.70 -0.75
CA HIS A 133 23.64 16.53 -1.60
C HIS A 133 24.49 17.47 -0.76
#